data_53ffbc488d4abb0ca8db74f2a76263e2
#
_entry.id   53ffbc488d4abb0ca8db74f2a76263e2
#
_cell.length_a   1.000
_cell.length_b   1.000
_cell.length_c   1.000
_cell.angle_alpha   90.00
_cell.angle_beta   90.00
_cell.angle_gamma   90.00
#
_symmetry.space_group_name_H-M   'P 1'
#
loop_
_entity.id
_entity.type
_entity.pdbx_description
1 polymer ?
#
loop_
_entity_poly.entity_id
_entity_poly.type
_entity_poly.pdbx_seq_one_letter_code
_entity_poly.pdbx_strand_id
1 'polypeptide(L)'
;PKNRGWVFVPEVGDQVMVSYEHGNPDRPYVTGSVFHSGSGKGGDKDNKVKSIITRSGNAIVFDDETGSIVITDQTGKQLIMLDGTDAITVMAKKSITLTNEAESVIVMDDKSIGLQADTIALEGRKSVTLLSGNECMVLSSEKSIISSSGTNIKQEATKDYDVAAKNGTVNGVNLMIEGKGNGRIVNR
;
A
#
# COMPACT_ATOMS: atom_id res chain seq x y z
N PRO A 1 13.68 -19.35 27.99
CA PRO A 1 13.69 -18.80 26.62
C PRO A 1 14.59 -17.58 26.57
N LYS A 2 15.46 -17.50 25.55
CA LYS A 2 16.35 -16.36 25.35
C LYS A 2 15.61 -15.27 24.53
N ASN A 3 15.99 -13.99 24.73
CA ASN A 3 15.53 -12.83 23.93
C ASN A 3 14.01 -12.58 23.96
N ARG A 4 13.38 -12.67 25.14
CA ARG A 4 11.98 -12.32 25.34
C ARG A 4 11.86 -11.27 26.45
N GLY A 5 11.02 -10.29 26.24
CA GLY A 5 10.72 -9.27 27.22
C GLY A 5 10.49 -7.91 26.58
N TRP A 6 10.12 -6.97 27.42
CA TRP A 6 9.99 -5.55 27.09
C TRP A 6 11.32 -4.86 27.40
N VAL A 7 11.88 -4.15 26.42
CA VAL A 7 13.17 -3.46 26.57
C VAL A 7 13.01 -1.99 26.21
N PHE A 8 12.83 -1.16 27.23
CA PHE A 8 12.93 0.30 27.15
C PHE A 8 13.92 0.74 28.22
N VAL A 9 15.17 0.92 27.83
CA VAL A 9 16.22 1.37 28.74
C VAL A 9 16.08 2.87 28.94
N PRO A 10 15.93 3.36 30.14
CA PRO A 10 15.89 4.80 30.43
C PRO A 10 17.15 5.52 29.99
N GLU A 11 16.98 6.74 29.52
CA GLU A 11 18.08 7.61 29.13
C GLU A 11 18.41 8.62 30.23
N VAL A 12 19.60 9.22 30.14
CA VAL A 12 20.00 10.26 31.09
C VAL A 12 19.06 11.46 30.99
N GLY A 13 18.40 11.79 32.08
CA GLY A 13 17.37 12.83 32.17
C GLY A 13 15.93 12.30 32.23
N ASP A 14 15.73 11.00 32.03
CA ASP A 14 14.40 10.40 32.19
C ASP A 14 14.00 10.34 33.67
N GLN A 15 12.74 10.60 33.95
CA GLN A 15 12.13 10.26 35.22
C GLN A 15 11.65 8.81 35.16
N VAL A 16 12.08 8.01 36.14
CA VAL A 16 11.82 6.58 36.17
C VAL A 16 11.03 6.16 37.38
N MET A 17 10.26 5.08 37.23
CA MET A 17 9.64 4.37 38.36
C MET A 17 10.61 3.31 38.86
N VAL A 18 10.91 3.34 40.14
CA VAL A 18 11.79 2.37 40.81
C VAL A 18 10.95 1.50 41.72
N SER A 19 11.16 0.21 41.62
CA SER A 19 10.64 -0.78 42.57
C SER A 19 11.79 -1.50 43.29
N TYR A 20 11.48 -2.24 44.32
CA TYR A 20 12.46 -2.93 45.17
C TYR A 20 12.12 -4.41 45.24
N GLU A 21 13.10 -5.29 45.01
CA GLU A 21 12.93 -6.72 45.09
C GLU A 21 12.51 -7.14 46.52
N HIS A 22 11.33 -7.74 46.64
CA HIS A 22 10.72 -8.10 47.92
C HIS A 22 10.67 -6.95 48.93
N GLY A 23 10.61 -5.69 48.50
CA GLY A 23 10.59 -4.51 49.36
C GLY A 23 11.96 -4.15 50.00
N ASN A 24 13.04 -4.78 49.53
CA ASN A 24 14.38 -4.53 50.03
C ASN A 24 15.01 -3.28 49.39
N PRO A 25 15.28 -2.19 50.14
CA PRO A 25 15.87 -0.95 49.62
C PRO A 25 17.24 -1.13 48.93
N ASP A 26 18.00 -2.16 49.30
CA ASP A 26 19.32 -2.46 48.73
C ASP A 26 19.25 -3.13 47.38
N ARG A 27 18.03 -3.47 46.90
CA ARG A 27 17.79 -4.14 45.62
C ARG A 27 16.79 -3.38 44.74
N PRO A 28 17.12 -2.14 44.34
CA PRO A 28 16.27 -1.37 43.47
C PRO A 28 16.33 -1.90 42.03
N TYR A 29 15.21 -1.81 41.31
CA TYR A 29 15.16 -2.02 39.85
C TYR A 29 14.19 -1.03 39.19
N VAL A 30 14.53 -0.60 38.00
CA VAL A 30 13.71 0.32 37.20
C VAL A 30 12.63 -0.46 36.49
N THR A 31 11.37 -0.06 36.63
CA THR A 31 10.22 -0.67 35.98
C THR A 31 9.85 0.03 34.65
N GLY A 32 10.25 1.28 34.46
CA GLY A 32 10.02 2.04 33.26
C GLY A 32 10.23 3.53 33.42
N SER A 33 10.25 4.24 32.31
CA SER A 33 10.24 5.70 32.30
C SER A 33 8.81 6.23 32.37
N VAL A 34 8.62 7.40 32.95
CA VAL A 34 7.31 8.05 33.08
C VAL A 34 7.37 9.47 32.51
N PHE A 35 6.26 9.92 31.98
CA PHE A 35 6.14 11.31 31.55
C PHE A 35 6.09 12.24 32.75
N HIS A 36 6.70 13.40 32.63
CA HIS A 36 6.64 14.49 33.63
C HIS A 36 6.53 15.85 32.91
N SER A 37 6.23 16.90 33.67
CA SER A 37 5.93 18.23 33.11
C SER A 37 7.02 18.83 32.21
N GLY A 38 8.27 18.36 32.30
CA GLY A 38 9.40 18.79 31.47
C GLY A 38 9.72 17.84 30.32
N SER A 39 9.14 16.64 30.24
CA SER A 39 9.50 15.61 29.25
C SER A 39 8.48 15.45 28.13
N GLY A 40 7.43 16.26 28.10
CA GLY A 40 6.45 16.24 27.01
C GLY A 40 5.06 15.75 27.37
N LYS A 41 4.22 15.64 26.36
CA LYS A 41 2.80 15.31 26.51
C LYS A 41 2.61 13.82 26.18
N GLY A 42 2.66 12.95 27.18
CA GLY A 42 2.37 11.52 27.02
C GLY A 42 0.90 11.19 26.84
N GLY A 43 0.02 12.16 27.10
CA GLY A 43 -1.42 12.06 26.99
C GLY A 43 -2.05 13.45 26.99
N ASP A 44 -3.37 13.50 26.99
CA ASP A 44 -4.17 14.71 27.10
C ASP A 44 -4.82 14.86 28.47
N LYS A 45 -5.45 16.02 28.70
CA LYS A 45 -6.10 16.37 29.97
C LYS A 45 -7.22 15.40 30.36
N ASP A 46 -7.93 14.88 29.37
CA ASP A 46 -9.10 14.01 29.57
C ASP A 46 -8.73 12.52 29.48
N ASN A 47 -7.42 12.20 29.40
CA ASN A 47 -6.88 10.86 29.26
C ASN A 47 -7.45 10.08 28.06
N LYS A 48 -7.75 10.78 26.98
CA LYS A 48 -8.24 10.18 25.73
C LYS A 48 -7.10 9.65 24.87
N VAL A 49 -5.92 10.25 24.94
CA VAL A 49 -4.73 9.88 24.17
C VAL A 49 -3.75 9.09 25.04
N LYS A 50 -3.33 7.93 24.56
CA LYS A 50 -2.25 7.09 25.13
C LYS A 50 -1.17 6.94 24.06
N SER A 51 0.11 6.97 24.49
CA SER A 51 1.20 6.88 23.52
C SER A 51 2.43 6.18 24.07
N ILE A 52 3.18 5.59 23.14
CA ILE A 52 4.57 5.15 23.34
C ILE A 52 5.39 5.99 22.36
N ILE A 53 6.31 6.79 22.89
CA ILE A 53 7.13 7.71 22.09
C ILE A 53 8.60 7.48 22.40
N THR A 54 9.42 7.33 21.35
CA THR A 54 10.87 7.19 21.47
C THR A 54 11.55 8.57 21.52
N ARG A 55 12.81 8.62 21.93
CA ARG A 55 13.60 9.85 21.95
C ARG A 55 13.65 10.60 20.63
N SER A 56 13.68 9.88 19.52
CA SER A 56 13.67 10.48 18.17
C SER A 56 12.29 10.97 17.73
N GLY A 57 11.22 10.69 18.49
CA GLY A 57 9.86 11.09 18.15
C GLY A 57 9.07 10.06 17.35
N ASN A 58 9.58 8.84 17.15
CA ASN A 58 8.76 7.77 16.61
C ASN A 58 7.69 7.40 17.63
N ALA A 59 6.45 7.19 17.19
CA ALA A 59 5.32 7.04 18.10
C ALA A 59 4.35 5.92 17.72
N ILE A 60 3.75 5.32 18.74
CA ILE A 60 2.50 4.58 18.66
C ILE A 60 1.49 5.34 19.51
N VAL A 61 0.40 5.79 18.91
CA VAL A 61 -0.64 6.61 19.55
C VAL A 61 -1.98 5.91 19.46
N PHE A 62 -2.70 5.89 20.56
CA PHE A 62 -4.07 5.44 20.66
C PHE A 62 -4.92 6.65 21.07
N ASP A 63 -5.98 6.92 20.32
CA ASP A 63 -6.94 7.97 20.62
C ASP A 63 -8.32 7.33 20.88
N ASP A 64 -8.75 7.35 22.15
CA ASP A 64 -10.01 6.76 22.57
C ASP A 64 -11.23 7.60 22.16
N GLU A 65 -11.05 8.87 21.81
CA GLU A 65 -12.15 9.73 21.36
C GLU A 65 -12.53 9.40 19.93
N THR A 66 -11.54 9.24 19.07
CA THR A 66 -11.74 8.89 17.66
C THR A 66 -11.74 7.39 17.38
N GLY A 67 -11.25 6.59 18.34
CA GLY A 67 -11.00 5.16 18.16
C GLY A 67 -9.82 4.87 17.24
N SER A 68 -8.95 5.85 16.98
CA SER A 68 -7.85 5.70 16.04
C SER A 68 -6.58 5.14 16.69
N ILE A 69 -5.78 4.44 15.86
CA ILE A 69 -4.43 3.98 16.20
C ILE A 69 -3.48 4.47 15.12
N VAL A 70 -2.40 5.11 15.52
CA VAL A 70 -1.38 5.64 14.62
C VAL A 70 0.00 5.13 15.00
N ILE A 71 0.71 4.54 14.04
CA ILE A 71 2.15 4.24 14.13
C ILE A 71 2.85 5.18 13.17
N THR A 72 3.75 6.03 13.67
CA THR A 72 4.38 7.07 12.84
C THR A 72 5.85 7.26 13.16
N ASP A 73 6.60 7.72 12.16
CA ASP A 73 7.95 8.21 12.34
C ASP A 73 7.95 9.62 12.95
N GLN A 74 9.12 10.10 13.36
CA GLN A 74 9.32 11.43 13.96
C GLN A 74 8.84 12.60 13.08
N THR A 75 8.69 12.40 11.77
CA THR A 75 8.31 13.46 10.82
C THR A 75 6.80 13.51 10.57
N GLY A 76 6.06 12.48 10.96
CA GLY A 76 4.65 12.30 10.63
C GLY A 76 4.37 12.04 9.14
N LYS A 77 5.41 11.76 8.34
CA LYS A 77 5.30 11.56 6.88
C LYS A 77 5.37 10.10 6.46
N GLN A 78 5.64 9.22 7.40
CA GLN A 78 5.60 7.77 7.23
C GLN A 78 4.72 7.24 8.35
N LEU A 79 3.57 6.68 8.01
CA LEU A 79 2.62 6.21 9.02
C LEU A 79 1.76 5.04 8.55
N ILE A 80 1.27 4.31 9.53
CA ILE A 80 0.14 3.39 9.40
C ILE A 80 -0.92 3.89 10.36
N MET A 81 -2.14 4.13 9.88
CA MET A 81 -3.24 4.64 10.67
C MET A 81 -4.50 3.78 10.46
N LEU A 82 -5.09 3.38 11.57
CA LEU A 82 -6.47 2.92 11.64
C LEU A 82 -7.28 4.12 12.15
N ASP A 83 -8.20 4.64 11.35
CA ASP A 83 -8.85 5.92 11.63
C ASP A 83 -10.04 5.84 12.61
N GLY A 84 -10.40 4.62 13.03
CA GLY A 84 -11.55 4.40 13.92
C GLY A 84 -12.92 4.43 13.21
N THR A 85 -12.96 4.61 11.89
CA THR A 85 -14.22 4.72 11.12
C THR A 85 -14.38 3.68 10.02
N ASP A 86 -13.44 2.88 9.66
CA ASP A 86 -13.46 1.79 8.67
C ASP A 86 -12.30 1.89 7.64
N ALA A 87 -11.38 2.85 7.77
CA ALA A 87 -10.26 3.00 6.86
C ALA A 87 -8.91 2.69 7.50
N ILE A 88 -8.02 2.13 6.68
CA ILE A 88 -6.61 1.95 7.00
C ILE A 88 -5.80 2.76 5.99
N THR A 89 -4.96 3.65 6.48
CA THR A 89 -4.05 4.45 5.66
C THR A 89 -2.61 4.00 5.90
N VAL A 90 -1.90 3.70 4.82
CA VAL A 90 -0.44 3.52 4.81
C VAL A 90 0.17 4.63 3.98
N MET A 91 1.03 5.42 4.57
CA MET A 91 1.64 6.57 3.91
C MET A 91 3.17 6.54 4.03
N ALA A 92 3.85 6.83 2.95
CA ALA A 92 5.28 7.04 2.93
C ALA A 92 5.65 8.21 2.01
N LYS A 93 6.77 8.90 2.31
CA LYS A 93 7.22 10.05 1.52
C LYS A 93 7.70 9.68 0.12
N LYS A 94 8.28 8.48 -0.05
CA LYS A 94 8.90 8.08 -1.33
C LYS A 94 8.24 6.85 -1.91
N SER A 95 8.23 5.75 -1.17
CA SER A 95 7.70 4.48 -1.70
C SER A 95 7.07 3.63 -0.60
N ILE A 96 6.08 2.84 -1.00
CA ILE A 96 5.51 1.75 -0.22
C ILE A 96 5.77 0.47 -0.99
N THR A 97 6.39 -0.52 -0.35
CA THR A 97 6.66 -1.82 -0.94
C THR A 97 6.01 -2.91 -0.11
N LEU A 98 5.21 -3.75 -0.73
CA LEU A 98 4.66 -4.98 -0.17
C LEU A 98 5.29 -6.15 -0.92
N THR A 99 5.94 -7.04 -0.20
CA THR A 99 6.63 -8.19 -0.79
C THR A 99 6.47 -9.43 0.07
N ASN A 100 6.62 -10.59 -0.53
CA ASN A 100 6.67 -11.88 0.16
C ASN A 100 8.00 -12.61 -0.14
N GLU A 101 8.23 -13.76 0.49
CA GLU A 101 9.43 -14.58 0.29
C GLU A 101 9.54 -15.16 -1.15
N ALA A 102 8.43 -15.25 -1.88
CA ALA A 102 8.38 -15.73 -3.28
C ALA A 102 8.57 -14.59 -4.30
N GLU A 103 9.12 -13.44 -3.88
CA GLU A 103 9.45 -12.28 -4.73
C GLU A 103 8.27 -11.65 -5.49
N SER A 104 7.02 -11.92 -5.05
CA SER A 104 5.89 -11.15 -5.53
C SER A 104 5.88 -9.78 -4.88
N VAL A 105 5.75 -8.72 -5.65
CA VAL A 105 5.96 -7.35 -5.19
C VAL A 105 4.85 -6.42 -5.69
N ILE A 106 4.37 -5.56 -4.79
CA ILE A 106 3.59 -4.36 -5.13
C ILE A 106 4.41 -3.16 -4.68
N VAL A 107 4.73 -2.28 -5.60
CA VAL A 107 5.47 -1.03 -5.33
C VAL A 107 4.63 0.16 -5.74
N MET A 108 4.49 1.12 -4.85
CA MET A 108 4.03 2.47 -5.16
C MET A 108 5.19 3.43 -4.90
N ASP A 109 5.60 4.19 -5.89
CA ASP A 109 6.60 5.23 -5.79
C ASP A 109 6.08 6.58 -6.32
N ASP A 110 6.96 7.57 -6.51
CA ASP A 110 6.56 8.96 -6.82
C ASP A 110 5.50 9.10 -7.93
N LYS A 111 5.53 8.25 -8.96
CA LYS A 111 4.67 8.40 -10.16
C LYS A 111 4.19 7.08 -10.74
N SER A 112 4.55 5.95 -10.14
CA SER A 112 4.21 4.64 -10.67
C SER A 112 3.64 3.70 -9.62
N ILE A 113 2.86 2.74 -10.09
CA ILE A 113 2.46 1.56 -9.34
C ILE A 113 2.91 0.35 -10.14
N GLY A 114 3.84 -0.42 -9.59
CA GLY A 114 4.36 -1.65 -10.16
C GLY A 114 3.77 -2.88 -9.48
N LEU A 115 3.41 -3.89 -10.28
CA LEU A 115 3.01 -5.22 -9.84
C LEU A 115 3.94 -6.22 -10.51
N GLN A 116 4.61 -7.06 -9.73
CA GLN A 116 5.51 -8.10 -10.21
C GLN A 116 5.20 -9.41 -9.51
N ALA A 117 4.95 -10.46 -10.28
CA ALA A 117 4.75 -11.83 -9.83
C ALA A 117 4.80 -12.78 -11.03
N ASP A 118 4.92 -14.09 -10.79
CA ASP A 118 4.79 -15.11 -11.85
C ASP A 118 3.42 -15.04 -12.53
N THR A 119 2.38 -14.75 -11.77
CA THR A 119 1.01 -14.57 -12.28
C THR A 119 0.34 -13.39 -11.59
N ILE A 120 -0.27 -12.51 -12.38
CA ILE A 120 -1.11 -11.41 -11.89
C ILE A 120 -2.52 -11.63 -12.45
N ALA A 121 -3.49 -11.86 -11.56
CA ALA A 121 -4.90 -12.00 -11.90
C ALA A 121 -5.69 -10.77 -11.45
N LEU A 122 -6.47 -10.20 -12.38
CA LEU A 122 -7.40 -9.11 -12.10
C LEU A 122 -8.82 -9.61 -12.39
N GLU A 123 -9.61 -9.79 -11.36
CA GLU A 123 -10.98 -10.29 -11.47
C GLU A 123 -11.98 -9.31 -10.85
N GLY A 124 -12.97 -8.89 -11.62
CA GLY A 124 -14.06 -8.05 -11.15
C GLY A 124 -15.42 -8.74 -11.31
N ARG A 125 -16.20 -8.84 -10.24
CA ARG A 125 -17.54 -9.44 -10.29
C ARG A 125 -18.51 -8.73 -11.23
N LYS A 126 -18.32 -7.42 -11.47
CA LYS A 126 -19.16 -6.63 -12.38
C LYS A 126 -18.34 -6.13 -13.56
N SER A 127 -17.16 -5.59 -13.33
CA SER A 127 -16.28 -5.06 -14.37
C SER A 127 -14.85 -4.95 -13.90
N VAL A 128 -13.91 -5.02 -14.81
CA VAL A 128 -12.53 -4.57 -14.68
C VAL A 128 -12.32 -3.45 -15.70
N THR A 129 -11.93 -2.26 -15.26
CA THR A 129 -11.74 -1.10 -16.13
C THR A 129 -10.28 -0.67 -16.06
N LEU A 130 -9.62 -0.59 -17.21
CA LEU A 130 -8.26 -0.07 -17.37
C LEU A 130 -8.34 1.19 -18.22
N LEU A 131 -7.98 2.33 -17.66
CA LEU A 131 -8.01 3.64 -18.32
C LEU A 131 -6.59 4.18 -18.43
N SER A 132 -6.21 4.60 -19.63
CA SER A 132 -5.05 5.42 -19.89
C SER A 132 -5.54 6.82 -20.30
N GLY A 133 -5.04 7.87 -19.64
CA GLY A 133 -5.44 9.24 -19.93
C GLY A 133 -5.21 9.65 -21.39
N ASN A 134 -4.25 10.55 -21.64
CA ASN A 134 -3.93 11.03 -22.97
C ASN A 134 -2.79 10.26 -23.67
N GLU A 135 -2.21 9.28 -23.00
CA GLU A 135 -1.09 8.50 -23.51
C GLU A 135 -1.57 7.19 -24.17
N CYS A 136 -0.88 6.09 -23.95
CA CYS A 136 -1.23 4.80 -24.49
C CYS A 136 -1.35 3.72 -23.43
N MET A 137 -2.11 2.67 -23.73
CA MET A 137 -2.09 1.40 -23.01
C MET A 137 -1.35 0.37 -23.86
N VAL A 138 -0.29 -0.21 -23.30
CA VAL A 138 0.52 -1.23 -24.00
C VAL A 138 0.25 -2.60 -23.38
N LEU A 139 -0.14 -3.56 -24.20
CA LEU A 139 -0.20 -4.98 -23.88
C LEU A 139 0.87 -5.70 -24.71
N SER A 140 1.81 -6.36 -24.04
CA SER A 140 2.91 -7.07 -24.70
C SER A 140 3.10 -8.45 -24.10
N SER A 141 3.35 -9.44 -24.93
CA SER A 141 3.61 -10.82 -24.54
C SER A 141 4.53 -11.50 -25.53
N GLU A 142 5.43 -12.36 -25.06
CA GLU A 142 6.31 -13.18 -25.91
C GLU A 142 5.57 -14.30 -26.64
N LYS A 143 4.47 -14.79 -26.07
CA LYS A 143 3.72 -15.93 -26.61
C LYS A 143 2.39 -15.53 -27.23
N SER A 144 1.49 -14.98 -26.43
CA SER A 144 0.14 -14.65 -26.92
C SER A 144 -0.54 -13.59 -26.08
N ILE A 145 -1.40 -12.82 -26.72
CA ILE A 145 -2.43 -11.99 -26.09
C ILE A 145 -3.77 -12.57 -26.50
N ILE A 146 -4.56 -13.03 -25.54
CA ILE A 146 -5.85 -13.66 -25.80
C ILE A 146 -6.96 -12.76 -25.24
N SER A 147 -7.91 -12.39 -26.11
CA SER A 147 -9.14 -11.72 -25.72
C SER A 147 -10.32 -12.61 -26.06
N SER A 148 -11.09 -12.99 -25.06
CA SER A 148 -12.27 -13.84 -25.25
C SER A 148 -13.47 -13.31 -24.48
N SER A 149 -14.65 -13.50 -25.03
CA SER A 149 -15.91 -13.08 -24.43
C SER A 149 -17.01 -14.08 -24.79
N GLY A 150 -17.90 -14.34 -23.84
CA GLY A 150 -19.11 -15.15 -24.08
C GLY A 150 -20.15 -14.45 -24.97
N THR A 151 -20.05 -13.15 -25.18
CA THR A 151 -20.99 -12.36 -25.99
C THR A 151 -20.28 -11.51 -27.05
N ASN A 152 -19.61 -10.43 -26.65
CA ASN A 152 -19.02 -9.47 -27.60
C ASN A 152 -17.62 -9.01 -27.14
N ILE A 153 -16.74 -8.81 -28.12
CA ILE A 153 -15.51 -8.03 -27.99
C ILE A 153 -15.67 -6.81 -28.88
N LYS A 154 -15.63 -5.60 -28.29
CA LYS A 154 -15.75 -4.34 -29.01
C LYS A 154 -14.44 -3.57 -28.92
N GLN A 155 -13.92 -3.15 -30.07
CA GLN A 155 -12.74 -2.30 -30.20
C GLN A 155 -13.11 -1.10 -31.05
N GLU A 156 -12.92 0.10 -30.53
CA GLU A 156 -13.28 1.35 -31.21
C GLU A 156 -12.08 2.31 -31.20
N ALA A 157 -11.84 2.95 -32.31
CA ALA A 157 -10.92 4.06 -32.45
C ALA A 157 -11.61 5.25 -33.08
N THR A 158 -11.38 6.46 -32.56
CA THR A 158 -11.98 7.69 -33.11
C THR A 158 -11.29 8.19 -34.35
N LYS A 159 -10.06 7.76 -34.61
CA LYS A 159 -9.29 8.11 -35.82
C LYS A 159 -8.87 6.88 -36.57
N ASP A 160 -7.81 6.21 -36.16
CA ASP A 160 -7.20 5.13 -36.91
C ASP A 160 -7.22 3.85 -36.04
N TYR A 161 -7.53 2.72 -36.69
CA TYR A 161 -7.45 1.39 -36.12
C TYR A 161 -6.58 0.52 -37.00
N ASP A 162 -5.34 0.30 -36.62
CA ASP A 162 -4.37 -0.46 -37.37
C ASP A 162 -4.17 -1.86 -36.79
N VAL A 163 -4.25 -2.88 -37.64
CA VAL A 163 -3.88 -4.25 -37.31
C VAL A 163 -2.76 -4.66 -38.26
N ALA A 164 -1.55 -4.79 -37.72
CA ALA A 164 -0.38 -5.25 -38.44
C ALA A 164 0.05 -6.64 -37.97
N ALA A 165 0.10 -7.61 -38.86
CA ALA A 165 0.58 -8.94 -38.56
C ALA A 165 1.41 -9.49 -39.72
N LYS A 166 2.47 -10.25 -39.39
CA LYS A 166 3.25 -10.96 -40.44
C LYS A 166 2.40 -12.03 -41.12
N ASN A 167 1.57 -12.74 -40.35
CA ASN A 167 0.58 -13.69 -40.82
C ASN A 167 -0.69 -13.47 -39.98
N GLY A 168 -1.78 -13.06 -40.61
CA GLY A 168 -3.06 -12.83 -39.93
C GLY A 168 -4.15 -13.69 -40.56
N THR A 169 -4.96 -14.33 -39.74
CA THR A 169 -6.16 -15.05 -40.18
C THR A 169 -7.37 -14.51 -39.42
N VAL A 170 -8.42 -14.14 -40.15
CA VAL A 170 -9.71 -13.78 -39.57
C VAL A 170 -10.71 -14.85 -39.94
N ASN A 171 -11.13 -15.66 -39.00
CA ASN A 171 -12.12 -16.73 -39.18
C ASN A 171 -13.40 -16.37 -38.46
N GLY A 172 -14.54 -16.50 -39.13
CA GLY A 172 -15.84 -16.23 -38.52
C GLY A 172 -16.99 -16.82 -39.37
N VAL A 173 -18.11 -17.05 -38.69
CA VAL A 173 -19.35 -17.53 -39.41
C VAL A 173 -19.92 -16.41 -40.24
N ASN A 174 -19.88 -15.17 -39.79
CA ASN A 174 -20.25 -13.97 -40.54
C ASN A 174 -19.18 -12.90 -40.31
N LEU A 175 -18.37 -12.62 -41.29
CA LEU A 175 -17.41 -11.53 -41.27
C LEU A 175 -17.95 -10.40 -42.14
N MET A 176 -18.31 -9.26 -41.52
CA MET A 176 -18.69 -8.05 -42.21
C MET A 176 -17.62 -6.98 -41.95
N ILE A 177 -17.04 -6.43 -43.01
CA ILE A 177 -16.10 -5.32 -42.96
C ILE A 177 -16.80 -4.15 -43.67
N GLU A 178 -17.31 -3.19 -42.90
CA GLU A 178 -17.93 -1.98 -43.42
C GLU A 178 -17.02 -0.79 -43.24
N GLY A 179 -16.74 -0.07 -44.31
CA GLY A 179 -16.02 1.19 -44.31
C GLY A 179 -16.92 2.35 -44.74
N LYS A 180 -17.08 3.37 -43.90
CA LYS A 180 -17.65 4.65 -44.35
C LYS A 180 -16.52 5.50 -44.93
N GLY A 181 -16.44 5.52 -46.26
CA GLY A 181 -15.40 6.25 -47.01
C GLY A 181 -14.65 5.34 -47.98
N ASN A 182 -13.51 5.78 -48.49
CA ASN A 182 -12.70 5.04 -49.45
C ASN A 182 -11.92 3.86 -48.80
N GLY A 183 -12.62 2.98 -48.13
CA GLY A 183 -12.04 1.79 -47.54
C GLY A 183 -11.44 0.89 -48.62
N ARG A 184 -10.14 0.63 -48.57
CA ARG A 184 -9.43 -0.27 -49.47
C ARG A 184 -8.92 -1.48 -48.72
N ILE A 185 -9.42 -2.66 -49.03
CA ILE A 185 -8.81 -3.92 -48.59
C ILE A 185 -7.68 -4.22 -49.59
N VAL A 186 -6.44 -4.13 -49.12
CA VAL A 186 -5.25 -4.47 -49.92
C VAL A 186 -4.71 -5.78 -49.41
N ASN A 187 -4.85 -6.83 -50.22
CA ASN A 187 -4.13 -8.08 -50.00
C ASN A 187 -2.74 -7.92 -50.65
N ARG A 188 -1.68 -7.98 -49.87
CA ARG A 188 -0.29 -7.98 -50.37
C ARG A 188 0.34 -9.32 -50.15
#